data_8fb1be4f355e8ad6e4e99f3f1a7374c6
#
_entry.id   8fb1be4f355e8ad6e4e99f3f1a7374c6
#
_cell.length_a   1.000
_cell.length_b   1.000
_cell.length_c   1.000
_cell.angle_alpha   90.00
_cell.angle_beta   90.00
_cell.angle_gamma   90.00
#
_symmetry.space_group_name_H-M   'P 1'
#
loop_
_entity.id
_entity.type
_entity.pdbx_description
1 polymer ?
#
loop_
_entity_poly.entity_id
_entity_poly.type
_entity_poly.pdbx_seq_one_letter_code
_entity_poly.pdbx_strand_id
1 'polypeptide(L)' 'MYQIKVNSVLMPTIYWSLTDAIRACEVEQKRGCAVITEIIHL' A
#
# COMPACT_ATOMS: atom_id res chain seq x y z
N MET A 1 -10.85 4.53 -6.29
CA MET A 1 -9.56 3.87 -6.59
C MET A 1 -8.53 4.26 -5.54
N TYR A 2 -7.54 3.42 -5.35
CA TYR A 2 -6.56 3.61 -4.29
C TYR A 2 -5.16 3.31 -4.80
N GLN A 3 -4.18 4.04 -4.27
CA GLN A 3 -2.77 3.72 -4.43
C GLN A 3 -2.15 3.61 -3.05
N ILE A 4 -1.00 2.97 -2.95
CA ILE A 4 -0.27 2.87 -1.69
C ILE A 4 1.11 3.50 -1.81
N LYS A 5 1.60 4.06 -0.71
CA LYS A 5 3.00 4.45 -0.55
C LYS A 5 3.67 3.46 0.40
N VAL A 6 4.86 3.06 0.06
CA VAL A 6 5.69 2.19 0.89
C VAL A 6 6.99 2.93 1.18
N ASN A 7 7.23 3.26 2.44
CA ASN A 7 8.38 4.06 2.87
C ASN A 7 8.52 5.37 2.08
N SER A 8 7.40 6.08 1.91
CA SER A 8 7.31 7.34 1.16
C SER A 8 7.49 7.21 -0.36
N VAL A 9 7.55 6.00 -0.88
CA VAL A 9 7.62 5.75 -2.33
C VAL A 9 6.24 5.36 -2.83
N LEU A 10 5.70 6.14 -3.76
CA LEU A 10 4.40 5.87 -4.37
C LEU A 10 4.51 4.66 -5.31
N MET A 11 3.74 3.62 -5.01
CA MET A 11 3.72 2.42 -5.84
C MET A 11 2.81 2.64 -7.05
N PRO A 12 3.20 2.15 -8.24
CA PRO A 12 2.45 2.44 -9.48
C PRO A 12 1.13 1.67 -9.62
N THR A 13 0.91 0.67 -8.80
CA THR A 13 -0.30 -0.17 -8.91
C THR A 13 -1.53 0.57 -8.41
N ILE A 14 -2.63 0.47 -9.17
CA ILE A 14 -3.93 1.03 -8.77
C ILE A 14 -4.82 -0.11 -8.26
N TYR A 15 -5.40 0.08 -7.08
CA TYR A 15 -6.32 -0.87 -6.47
C TYR A 15 -7.74 -0.33 -6.56
N TRP A 16 -8.68 -1.19 -6.96
CA TRP A 16 -10.07 -0.79 -7.16
C TRP A 16 -10.87 -0.77 -5.87
N SER A 17 -10.47 -1.54 -4.87
CA SER A 17 -11.15 -1.59 -3.58
C SER A 17 -10.19 -1.29 -2.45
N LEU A 18 -10.74 -0.77 -1.34
CA LEU A 18 -9.96 -0.50 -0.14
C LEU A 18 -9.38 -1.80 0.45
N THR A 19 -10.14 -2.89 0.39
CA THR A 19 -9.69 -4.20 0.86
C THR A 19 -8.43 -4.66 0.14
N ASP A 20 -8.39 -4.49 -1.17
CA ASP A 20 -7.21 -4.85 -1.97
C ASP A 20 -5.99 -4.00 -1.60
N ALA A 21 -6.19 -2.70 -1.39
CA ALA A 21 -5.13 -1.81 -0.95
C ALA A 21 -4.59 -2.21 0.42
N ILE A 22 -5.47 -2.55 1.36
CA ILE A 22 -5.09 -3.00 2.70
C ILE A 22 -4.27 -4.30 2.62
N ARG A 23 -4.69 -5.25 1.80
CA ARG A 23 -3.93 -6.50 1.61
C ARG A 23 -2.53 -6.24 1.04
N ALA A 24 -2.42 -5.32 0.09
CA ALA A 24 -1.13 -4.94 -0.45
C ALA A 24 -0.22 -4.35 0.63
N CYS A 25 -0.76 -3.50 1.51
CA CYS A 25 -0.01 -2.96 2.64
C CYS A 25 0.46 -4.07 3.58
N GLU A 26 -0.40 -5.04 3.89
CA GLU A 26 -0.04 -6.16 4.75
C GLU A 26 1.10 -7.00 4.16
N VAL A 27 1.06 -7.25 2.86
CA VAL A 27 2.12 -7.99 2.17
C VAL A 27 3.46 -7.25 2.28
N GLU A 28 3.45 -5.94 2.07
CA GLU A 28 4.67 -5.14 2.19
C GLU A 28 5.20 -5.12 3.63
N GLN A 29 4.33 -5.05 4.63
CA GLN A 29 4.72 -5.08 6.03
C GLN A 29 5.37 -6.40 6.43
N LYS A 30 4.98 -7.51 5.81
CA LYS A 30 5.57 -8.82 6.07
C LYS A 30 6.96 -8.97 5.47
N ARG A 31 7.32 -8.15 4.49
CA ARG A 31 8.62 -8.22 3.83
C ARG A 31 9.76 -7.59 4.62
N GLY A 32 9.44 -6.72 5.58
CA GLY A 32 10.46 -6.01 6.34
C GLY A 32 9.98 -5.65 7.73
N CYS A 33 10.95 -5.39 8.63
CA CYS A 33 10.68 -5.12 10.04
C CYS A 33 10.22 -3.67 10.30
N ALA A 34 10.47 -2.74 9.41
CA ALA A 34 10.20 -1.32 9.62
C ALA A 34 9.63 -0.67 8.37
N VAL A 35 8.55 -1.27 7.85
CA VAL A 35 7.89 -0.76 6.64
C VAL A 35 6.71 0.12 7.04
N ILE A 36 6.71 1.35 6.57
CA ILE A 36 5.63 2.31 6.76
C ILE A 36 4.81 2.36 5.48
N THR A 37 3.51 2.10 5.60
CA THR A 37 2.61 2.11 4.44
C THR A 37 1.54 3.18 4.61
N GLU A 38 1.13 3.79 3.50
CA GLU A 38 0.02 4.73 3.45
C GLU A 38 -0.92 4.33 2.32
N ILE A 39 -2.21 4.54 2.54
CA ILE A 39 -3.23 4.35 1.51
C ILE A 39 -3.68 5.72 1.05
N ILE A 40 -3.66 5.93 -0.27
CA ILE A 40 -4.08 7.18 -0.88
C ILE A 40 -5.36 6.93 -1.65
N HIS A 41 -6.40 7.68 -1.34
CA HIS A 41 -7.65 7.65 -2.08
C HIS A 41 -7.56 8.61 -3.26
N LEU A 42 -7.74 8.08 -4.44
CA LEU A 42 -7.71 8.85 -5.68
C LEU A 42 -9.04 9.47 -6.03
#